data_eaf72c0198a0e5a11f027eade9e906c3
#
_entry.id   eaf72c0198a0e5a11f027eade9e906c3
#
_cell.length_a   1.000
_cell.length_b   1.000
_cell.length_c   1.000
_cell.angle_alpha   90.00
_cell.angle_beta   90.00
_cell.angle_gamma   90.00
#
_symmetry.space_group_name_H-M   'P 1'
#
loop_
_entity.id
_entity.type
_entity.pdbx_description
1 polymer ?
#
loop_
_entity_poly.entity_id
_entity_poly.type
_entity_poly.pdbx_seq_one_letter_code
_entity_poly.pdbx_strand_id
1 'polypeptide(L)'
;AGGNAWSYVGAFYRLNYSYKGRYLAELSGRYDGSSKFPSNSKWGIFPSGSVAWRISDEPWMKWAESLDNAKVRLSAGSMGNGNVAPYSYTSDMSIGTADDIVLGGSLPSYTTVGSIVPVSLTWEKTTTYDVGLDLDFFRNRLSFSGDIYRRYTSNMYTVSESLPSVFGTAPPKGNNAEMKTDGFELTLSWRDEFKLFGKPFSYSVKGMLWDSKSVITRYANDTGSLGTLK
;
A
#
# COMPACT_ATOMS: atom_id res chain seq x y z
N ALA A 1 -17.93 -8.93 29.64
CA ALA A 1 -17.43 -7.93 28.72
C ALA A 1 -16.13 -8.47 28.13
N GLY A 2 -16.13 -8.76 26.82
CA GLY A 2 -14.91 -9.16 26.09
C GLY A 2 -14.14 -7.92 25.67
N GLY A 3 -12.82 -7.90 25.88
CA GLY A 3 -11.93 -6.85 25.41
C GLY A 3 -11.00 -7.38 24.32
N ASN A 4 -10.79 -6.59 23.25
CA ASN A 4 -9.78 -6.88 22.24
C ASN A 4 -8.48 -6.16 22.62
N ALA A 5 -7.37 -6.89 22.71
CA ALA A 5 -6.05 -6.34 22.93
C ALA A 5 -5.10 -6.75 21.78
N TRP A 6 -4.29 -5.83 21.32
CA TRP A 6 -3.25 -6.09 20.35
C TRP A 6 -2.05 -5.17 20.58
N SER A 7 -0.91 -5.57 20.12
CA SER A 7 0.33 -4.83 20.24
C SER A 7 1.06 -4.76 18.89
N TYR A 8 1.80 -3.69 18.71
CA TYR A 8 2.62 -3.44 17.53
C TYR A 8 3.98 -2.94 17.96
N VAL A 9 5.03 -3.45 17.34
CA VAL A 9 6.43 -3.03 17.57
C VAL A 9 7.08 -2.85 16.20
N GLY A 10 7.82 -1.79 16.03
CA GLY A 10 8.53 -1.52 14.79
C GLY A 10 9.88 -0.87 15.02
N ALA A 11 10.85 -1.25 14.22
CA ALA A 11 12.13 -0.58 14.07
C ALA A 11 12.28 -0.06 12.64
N PHE A 12 12.92 1.08 12.46
CA PHE A 12 13.17 1.63 11.15
C PHE A 12 14.59 2.17 11.04
N TYR A 13 15.07 2.22 9.81
CA TYR A 13 16.34 2.86 9.48
C TYR A 13 16.19 3.71 8.22
N ARG A 14 17.04 4.74 8.10
CA ARG A 14 17.16 5.56 6.90
C ARG A 14 18.61 6.04 6.75
N LEU A 15 19.17 5.82 5.58
CA LEU A 15 20.49 6.27 5.18
C LEU A 15 20.33 7.16 3.94
N ASN A 16 20.91 8.33 3.98
CA ASN A 16 20.91 9.28 2.86
C ASN A 16 22.36 9.54 2.45
N TYR A 17 22.60 9.51 1.15
CA TYR A 17 23.89 9.81 0.57
C TYR A 17 23.74 10.85 -0.54
N SER A 18 24.61 11.83 -0.54
CA SER A 18 24.66 12.86 -1.58
C SER A 18 26.10 13.07 -2.02
N TYR A 19 26.34 12.88 -3.32
CA TYR A 19 27.64 13.16 -3.90
C TYR A 19 27.58 14.40 -4.79
N LYS A 20 28.33 15.44 -4.41
CA LYS A 20 28.41 16.75 -5.09
C LYS A 20 27.03 17.41 -5.31
N GLY A 21 26.01 17.06 -4.55
CA GLY A 21 24.65 17.54 -4.77
C GLY A 21 23.96 17.02 -6.02
N ARG A 22 24.65 16.24 -6.87
CA ARG A 22 24.15 15.75 -8.17
C ARG A 22 23.57 14.35 -8.09
N TYR A 23 24.26 13.46 -7.40
CA TYR A 23 23.87 12.06 -7.25
C TYR A 23 23.35 11.87 -5.82
N LEU A 24 22.10 11.51 -5.73
CA LEU A 24 21.40 11.33 -4.45
C LEU A 24 20.98 9.88 -4.35
N ALA A 25 21.17 9.28 -3.18
CA ALA A 25 20.68 7.94 -2.89
C ALA A 25 20.09 7.89 -1.49
N GLU A 26 18.98 7.20 -1.34
CA GLU A 26 18.35 6.90 -0.06
C GLU A 26 18.12 5.40 0.05
N LEU A 27 18.43 4.85 1.20
CA LEU A 27 18.07 3.49 1.60
C LEU A 27 17.33 3.59 2.92
N SER A 28 16.12 3.05 2.97
CA SER A 28 15.33 3.00 4.18
C SER A 28 14.61 1.67 4.31
N GLY A 29 14.12 1.36 5.48
CA GLY A 29 13.31 0.18 5.69
C GLY A 29 12.74 0.11 7.09
N ARG A 30 11.72 -0.73 7.21
CA ARG A 30 11.02 -1.02 8.45
C ARG A 30 11.03 -2.51 8.73
N TYR A 31 11.19 -2.86 9.99
CA TYR A 31 10.99 -4.19 10.51
C TYR A 31 9.88 -4.11 11.55
N ASP A 32 8.72 -4.62 11.20
CA ASP A 32 7.49 -4.45 11.97
C ASP A 32 6.96 -5.79 12.46
N GLY A 33 6.48 -5.83 13.69
CA GLY A 33 5.84 -6.97 14.31
C GLY A 33 4.46 -6.62 14.88
N SER A 34 3.49 -7.50 14.66
CA SER A 34 2.12 -7.33 15.19
C SER A 34 1.61 -8.61 15.82
N SER A 35 0.99 -8.49 16.99
CA SER A 35 0.35 -9.62 17.68
C SER A 35 -0.94 -10.10 17.00
N LYS A 36 -1.40 -9.41 15.95
CA LYS A 36 -2.55 -9.81 15.13
C LYS A 36 -2.26 -10.98 14.20
N PHE A 37 -0.98 -11.34 14.05
CA PHE A 37 -0.52 -12.45 13.22
C PHE A 37 -0.03 -13.62 14.05
N PRO A 38 -0.11 -14.86 13.54
CA PRO A 38 0.45 -16.03 14.18
C PRO A 38 1.97 -15.92 14.32
N SER A 39 2.56 -16.69 15.20
CA SER A 39 3.98 -16.57 15.59
C SER A 39 4.96 -16.67 14.43
N ASN A 40 4.64 -17.47 13.42
CA ASN A 40 5.45 -17.69 12.22
C ASN A 40 5.37 -16.56 11.17
N SER A 41 4.36 -15.68 11.28
CA SER A 41 4.09 -14.58 10.33
C SER A 41 4.02 -13.21 11.03
N LYS A 42 4.37 -13.16 12.32
CA LYS A 42 4.27 -11.96 13.14
C LYS A 42 5.10 -10.79 12.62
N TRP A 43 6.26 -11.08 12.03
CA TRP A 43 7.26 -10.09 11.63
C TRP A 43 7.29 -9.90 10.11
N GLY A 44 7.37 -8.64 9.67
CA GLY A 44 7.53 -8.25 8.28
C GLY A 44 8.70 -7.29 8.06
N ILE A 45 9.41 -7.44 6.95
CA ILE A 45 10.47 -6.54 6.51
C ILE A 45 10.00 -5.80 5.27
N PHE A 46 10.12 -4.46 5.30
CA PHE A 46 9.64 -3.56 4.25
C PHE A 46 10.77 -2.61 3.84
N PRO A 47 11.67 -3.04 2.95
CA PRO A 47 12.76 -2.20 2.45
C PRO A 47 12.26 -1.21 1.40
N SER A 48 12.97 -0.09 1.28
CA SER A 48 12.75 0.94 0.29
C SER A 48 14.08 1.59 -0.08
N GLY A 49 14.25 1.93 -1.35
CA GLY A 49 15.42 2.62 -1.84
C GLY A 49 15.07 3.56 -2.99
N SER A 50 15.79 4.65 -3.09
CA SER A 50 15.66 5.59 -4.20
C SER A 50 17.02 6.13 -4.61
N VAL A 51 17.13 6.46 -5.90
CA VAL A 51 18.25 7.19 -6.46
C VAL A 51 17.73 8.35 -7.28
N ALA A 52 18.45 9.46 -7.24
CA ALA A 52 18.13 10.62 -8.07
C ALA A 52 19.40 11.23 -8.64
N TRP A 53 19.27 11.67 -9.88
CA TRP A 53 20.32 12.37 -10.59
C TRP A 53 19.86 13.76 -11.02
N ARG A 54 20.57 14.77 -10.52
CA ARG A 54 20.32 16.15 -10.89
C ARG A 54 21.15 16.47 -12.12
N ILE A 55 20.54 16.33 -13.28
CA ILE A 55 21.18 16.47 -14.60
C ILE A 55 21.56 17.93 -14.85
N SER A 56 20.74 18.88 -14.38
CA SER A 56 21.00 20.31 -14.54
C SER A 56 22.35 20.77 -13.96
N ASP A 57 22.84 20.07 -12.92
CA ASP A 57 24.09 20.43 -12.25
C ASP A 57 25.34 19.88 -12.97
N GLU A 58 25.15 19.14 -14.06
CA GLU A 58 26.26 18.59 -14.82
C GLU A 58 26.96 19.67 -15.68
N PRO A 59 28.30 19.61 -15.80
CA PRO A 59 29.06 20.64 -16.52
C PRO A 59 28.66 20.83 -17.99
N TRP A 60 28.17 19.78 -18.63
CA TRP A 60 27.74 19.79 -20.02
C TRP A 60 26.31 20.33 -20.22
N MET A 61 25.53 20.55 -19.14
CA MET A 61 24.18 21.13 -19.21
C MET A 61 24.15 22.68 -19.13
N LYS A 62 25.27 23.32 -18.99
CA LYS A 62 25.38 24.80 -18.87
C LYS A 62 24.85 25.59 -20.06
N TRP A 63 24.64 24.94 -21.22
CA TRP A 63 24.03 25.55 -22.39
C TRP A 63 22.51 25.80 -22.24
N ALA A 64 21.88 25.14 -21.30
CA ALA A 64 20.42 25.22 -21.08
C ALA A 64 20.10 26.33 -20.05
N GLU A 65 20.37 27.58 -20.37
CA GLU A 65 20.23 28.73 -19.45
C GLU A 65 18.83 28.92 -18.87
N SER A 66 17.80 28.46 -19.57
CA SER A 66 16.40 28.55 -19.10
C SER A 66 15.97 27.40 -18.18
N LEU A 67 16.81 26.37 -18.01
CA LEU A 67 16.54 25.19 -17.21
C LEU A 67 17.25 25.33 -15.87
N ASP A 68 16.49 25.62 -14.82
CA ASP A 68 17.01 25.84 -13.47
C ASP A 68 17.28 24.51 -12.74
N ASN A 69 16.42 23.50 -12.98
CA ASN A 69 16.58 22.18 -12.39
C ASN A 69 16.04 21.11 -13.34
N ALA A 70 16.81 20.04 -13.50
CA ALA A 70 16.36 18.81 -14.14
C ALA A 70 16.83 17.64 -13.31
N LYS A 71 15.89 16.89 -12.76
CA LYS A 71 16.17 15.76 -11.88
C LYS A 71 15.37 14.53 -12.29
N VAL A 72 16.05 13.43 -12.53
CA VAL A 72 15.43 12.11 -12.71
C VAL A 72 15.46 11.37 -11.39
N ARG A 73 14.39 10.70 -11.07
CA ARG A 73 14.22 9.90 -9.85
C ARG A 73 13.83 8.48 -10.21
N LEU A 74 14.42 7.52 -9.50
CA LEU A 74 14.03 6.11 -9.54
C LEU A 74 13.82 5.64 -8.11
N SER A 75 12.70 5.02 -7.82
CA SER A 75 12.45 4.47 -6.51
C SER A 75 11.82 3.08 -6.58
N ALA A 76 12.12 2.27 -5.58
CA ALA A 76 11.49 0.99 -5.34
C ALA A 76 11.30 0.81 -3.84
N GLY A 77 10.10 0.47 -3.41
CA GLY A 77 9.83 0.30 -1.99
C GLY A 77 8.68 -0.63 -1.71
N SER A 78 8.76 -1.28 -0.55
CA SER A 78 7.73 -2.18 -0.05
C SER A 78 7.07 -1.60 1.19
N MET A 79 5.78 -1.83 1.33
CA MET A 79 4.96 -1.45 2.48
C MET A 79 4.13 -2.65 2.94
N GLY A 80 4.04 -2.87 4.24
CA GLY A 80 3.19 -3.89 4.85
C GLY A 80 1.88 -3.31 5.35
N ASN A 81 0.79 -4.02 5.10
CA ASN A 81 -0.51 -3.74 5.68
C ASN A 81 -0.91 -4.89 6.60
N GLY A 82 -1.12 -4.58 7.88
CA GLY A 82 -1.57 -5.51 8.93
C GLY A 82 -3.01 -5.26 9.38
N ASN A 83 -3.87 -4.74 8.48
CA ASN A 83 -5.25 -4.43 8.81
C ASN A 83 -6.15 -5.69 8.84
N VAL A 84 -5.86 -6.56 9.80
CA VAL A 84 -6.66 -7.75 10.13
C VAL A 84 -7.22 -7.59 11.54
N ALA A 85 -8.36 -8.22 11.81
CA ALA A 85 -8.94 -8.21 13.14
C ALA A 85 -8.03 -8.97 14.13
N PRO A 86 -7.93 -8.53 15.40
CA PRO A 86 -7.25 -9.32 16.42
C PRO A 86 -7.87 -10.72 16.52
N TYR A 87 -7.02 -11.70 16.81
CA TYR A 87 -7.43 -13.11 17.02
C TYR A 87 -7.98 -13.83 15.78
N SER A 88 -7.89 -13.24 14.56
CA SER A 88 -8.34 -13.89 13.31
C SER A 88 -7.66 -15.21 12.97
N TYR A 89 -6.58 -15.55 13.68
CA TYR A 89 -5.84 -16.81 13.55
C TYR A 89 -6.14 -17.81 14.65
N THR A 90 -7.11 -17.52 15.54
CA THR A 90 -7.53 -18.43 16.60
C THR A 90 -8.90 -19.00 16.28
N SER A 91 -9.05 -20.31 16.46
CA SER A 91 -10.35 -20.97 16.39
C SER A 91 -11.08 -20.75 17.73
N ASP A 92 -12.30 -20.30 17.67
CA ASP A 92 -13.18 -20.17 18.82
C ASP A 92 -14.42 -21.06 18.67
N MET A 93 -14.99 -21.43 19.77
CA MET A 93 -16.24 -22.15 19.85
C MET A 93 -17.24 -21.30 20.61
N SER A 94 -18.46 -21.22 20.11
CA SER A 94 -19.54 -20.58 20.82
C SER A 94 -20.52 -21.61 21.42
N ILE A 95 -20.97 -21.35 22.63
CA ILE A 95 -21.98 -22.16 23.31
C ILE A 95 -23.29 -21.40 23.21
N GLY A 96 -24.29 -22.02 22.64
CA GLY A 96 -25.67 -21.53 22.58
C GLY A 96 -26.61 -22.45 23.35
N THR A 97 -27.83 -21.99 23.57
CA THR A 97 -28.94 -22.80 24.11
C THR A 97 -29.93 -23.00 22.97
N ALA A 98 -30.39 -24.21 22.77
CA ALA A 98 -31.40 -24.49 21.76
C ALA A 98 -32.75 -23.88 22.17
N ASP A 99 -33.39 -23.18 21.23
CA ASP A 99 -34.67 -22.51 21.46
C ASP A 99 -35.88 -23.38 21.06
N ASP A 100 -35.63 -24.43 20.26
CA ASP A 100 -36.63 -25.25 19.58
C ASP A 100 -36.68 -26.70 20.02
N ILE A 101 -35.75 -27.13 20.89
CA ILE A 101 -35.67 -28.51 21.39
C ILE A 101 -35.65 -28.54 22.89
N VAL A 102 -36.58 -29.28 23.51
CA VAL A 102 -36.61 -29.51 24.95
C VAL A 102 -36.24 -30.96 25.24
N LEU A 103 -35.18 -31.20 25.99
CA LEU A 103 -34.74 -32.51 26.45
C LEU A 103 -34.82 -32.59 27.98
N GLY A 104 -35.62 -33.54 28.49
CA GLY A 104 -35.74 -33.72 29.94
C GLY A 104 -36.32 -32.51 30.69
N GLY A 105 -37.14 -31.68 30.02
CA GLY A 105 -37.73 -30.47 30.64
C GLY A 105 -36.81 -29.23 30.62
N SER A 106 -35.66 -29.28 29.99
CA SER A 106 -34.75 -28.15 29.83
C SER A 106 -34.31 -27.95 28.40
N LEU A 107 -33.93 -26.71 28.03
CA LEU A 107 -33.34 -26.39 26.76
C LEU A 107 -31.86 -26.83 26.76
N PRO A 108 -31.44 -27.74 25.87
CA PRO A 108 -30.06 -28.22 25.85
C PRO A 108 -29.10 -27.15 25.34
N SER A 109 -27.89 -27.14 25.90
CA SER A 109 -26.78 -26.34 25.32
C SER A 109 -26.16 -27.07 24.14
N TYR A 110 -25.81 -26.32 23.12
CA TYR A 110 -25.09 -26.82 21.97
C TYR A 110 -23.80 -26.00 21.76
N THR A 111 -22.80 -26.63 21.11
CA THR A 111 -21.55 -25.97 20.76
C THR A 111 -21.47 -25.87 19.26
N THR A 112 -21.22 -24.66 18.76
CA THR A 112 -20.91 -24.42 17.36
C THR A 112 -19.45 -24.14 17.18
N VAL A 113 -18.84 -24.74 16.17
CA VAL A 113 -17.49 -24.38 15.73
C VAL A 113 -17.58 -23.00 15.05
N GLY A 114 -16.75 -22.07 15.46
CA GLY A 114 -16.68 -20.75 14.89
C GLY A 114 -16.15 -20.76 13.44
N SER A 115 -15.74 -19.64 12.94
CA SER A 115 -15.20 -19.51 11.58
C SER A 115 -13.96 -20.37 11.37
N ILE A 116 -13.82 -20.96 10.19
CA ILE A 116 -12.60 -21.67 9.79
C ILE A 116 -11.45 -20.67 9.81
N VAL A 117 -10.37 -21.03 10.52
CA VAL A 117 -9.18 -20.19 10.65
C VAL A 117 -8.30 -20.38 9.42
N PRO A 118 -7.82 -19.30 8.77
CA PRO A 118 -6.88 -19.42 7.67
C PRO A 118 -5.54 -20.03 8.14
N VAL A 119 -5.05 -21.01 7.39
CA VAL A 119 -3.79 -21.70 7.68
C VAL A 119 -2.58 -20.76 7.55
N SER A 120 -2.70 -19.70 6.75
CA SER A 120 -1.61 -18.79 6.39
C SER A 120 -2.04 -17.32 6.48
N LEU A 121 -2.25 -16.80 7.69
CA LEU A 121 -2.45 -15.38 7.87
C LEU A 121 -1.09 -14.66 7.93
N THR A 122 -0.84 -13.75 6.99
CA THR A 122 0.40 -12.98 6.91
C THR A 122 0.14 -11.53 6.48
N TRP A 123 1.19 -10.72 6.49
CA TRP A 123 1.16 -9.35 6.01
C TRP A 123 0.78 -9.25 4.53
N GLU A 124 -0.19 -8.40 4.24
CA GLU A 124 -0.37 -7.91 2.87
C GLU A 124 0.80 -7.00 2.53
N LYS A 125 1.43 -7.23 1.37
CA LYS A 125 2.62 -6.48 0.95
C LYS A 125 2.34 -5.74 -0.35
N THR A 126 2.57 -4.43 -0.31
CA THR A 126 2.54 -3.57 -1.50
C THR A 126 3.96 -3.16 -1.85
N THR A 127 4.39 -3.49 -3.07
CA THR A 127 5.68 -3.06 -3.62
C THR A 127 5.43 -2.11 -4.79
N THR A 128 6.01 -0.92 -4.73
CA THR A 128 5.89 0.12 -5.76
C THR A 128 7.25 0.35 -6.41
N TYR A 129 7.25 0.42 -7.73
CA TYR A 129 8.36 0.90 -8.56
C TYR A 129 7.91 2.21 -9.20
N ASP A 130 8.76 3.21 -9.16
CA ASP A 130 8.44 4.54 -9.60
C ASP A 130 9.60 5.17 -10.36
N VAL A 131 9.26 5.89 -11.44
CA VAL A 131 10.19 6.69 -12.24
C VAL A 131 9.62 8.09 -12.32
N GLY A 132 10.36 9.07 -11.81
CA GLY A 132 9.96 10.46 -11.77
C GLY A 132 10.92 11.40 -12.49
N LEU A 133 10.37 12.47 -13.01
CA LEU A 133 11.09 13.57 -13.66
C LEU A 133 10.61 14.91 -13.08
N ASP A 134 11.53 15.69 -12.56
CA ASP A 134 11.29 17.06 -12.09
C ASP A 134 12.05 18.05 -12.98
N LEU A 135 11.35 19.06 -13.50
CA LEU A 135 11.92 20.12 -14.33
C LEU A 135 11.45 21.47 -13.82
N ASP A 136 12.40 22.40 -13.64
CA ASP A 136 12.09 23.78 -13.30
C ASP A 136 12.74 24.70 -14.34
N PHE A 137 11.97 25.69 -14.80
CA PHE A 137 12.36 26.65 -15.82
C PHE A 137 12.09 28.09 -15.41
N PHE A 138 12.79 29.03 -16.08
CA PHE A 138 12.56 30.48 -15.98
C PHE A 138 12.68 31.01 -14.56
N ARG A 139 13.76 30.69 -13.87
CA ARG A 139 14.02 31.05 -12.45
C ARG A 139 12.94 30.48 -11.54
N ASN A 140 12.63 29.19 -11.71
CA ASN A 140 11.61 28.44 -10.98
C ASN A 140 10.18 29.03 -11.12
N ARG A 141 9.89 29.73 -12.23
CA ARG A 141 8.52 30.16 -12.50
C ARG A 141 7.65 29.03 -13.02
N LEU A 142 8.18 28.21 -13.90
CA LEU A 142 7.50 27.02 -14.42
C LEU A 142 8.12 25.77 -13.80
N SER A 143 7.32 24.98 -13.10
CA SER A 143 7.71 23.69 -12.54
C SER A 143 6.85 22.57 -13.11
N PHE A 144 7.50 21.52 -13.58
CA PHE A 144 6.87 20.28 -14.02
C PHE A 144 7.37 19.13 -13.15
N SER A 145 6.46 18.29 -12.68
CA SER A 145 6.77 17.00 -12.06
C SER A 145 5.90 15.93 -12.68
N GLY A 146 6.51 14.84 -13.11
CA GLY A 146 5.81 13.71 -13.69
C GLY A 146 6.35 12.41 -13.12
N ASP A 147 5.45 11.51 -12.74
CA ASP A 147 5.75 10.20 -12.18
C ASP A 147 4.97 9.12 -12.94
N ILE A 148 5.64 8.00 -13.21
CA ILE A 148 5.04 6.78 -13.74
C ILE A 148 5.35 5.66 -12.76
N TYR A 149 4.33 5.00 -12.28
CA TYR A 149 4.52 3.97 -11.27
C TYR A 149 3.81 2.67 -11.60
N ARG A 150 4.38 1.60 -11.07
CA ARG A 150 3.78 0.27 -11.04
C ARG A 150 3.78 -0.26 -9.62
N ARG A 151 2.61 -0.67 -9.15
CA ARG A 151 2.38 -1.18 -7.81
C ARG A 151 1.90 -2.62 -7.88
N TYR A 152 2.54 -3.50 -7.13
CA TYR A 152 2.10 -4.88 -6.91
C TYR A 152 1.64 -5.03 -5.48
N THR A 153 0.39 -5.42 -5.29
CA THR A 153 -0.13 -5.80 -3.97
C THR A 153 -0.28 -7.32 -3.93
N SER A 154 0.45 -7.95 -3.04
CA SER A 154 0.47 -9.41 -2.84
C SER A 154 -0.05 -9.79 -1.48
N ASN A 155 -0.49 -11.05 -1.33
CA ASN A 155 -1.04 -11.58 -0.09
C ASN A 155 -2.23 -10.77 0.42
N MET A 156 -3.09 -10.29 -0.47
CA MET A 156 -4.31 -9.56 -0.08
C MET A 156 -5.23 -10.50 0.72
N TYR A 157 -5.66 -10.02 1.89
CA TYR A 157 -6.53 -10.79 2.78
C TYR A 157 -7.98 -10.65 2.34
N THR A 158 -8.49 -11.68 1.69
CA THR A 158 -9.84 -11.70 1.09
C THR A 158 -10.51 -13.05 1.31
N VAL A 159 -11.80 -13.12 0.95
CA VAL A 159 -12.56 -14.38 1.02
C VAL A 159 -11.91 -15.41 0.12
N SER A 160 -11.73 -16.61 0.64
CA SER A 160 -11.28 -17.77 -0.12
C SER A 160 -12.41 -18.35 -0.99
N GLU A 161 -12.10 -19.39 -1.73
CA GLU A 161 -13.05 -20.12 -2.55
C GLU A 161 -14.30 -20.55 -1.78
N SER A 162 -15.44 -20.61 -2.45
CA SER A 162 -16.68 -21.06 -1.85
C SER A 162 -16.57 -22.53 -1.43
N LEU A 163 -16.98 -22.82 -0.20
CA LEU A 163 -17.10 -24.20 0.28
C LEU A 163 -18.43 -24.80 -0.18
N PRO A 164 -18.48 -26.11 -0.39
CA PRO A 164 -19.75 -26.79 -0.62
C PRO A 164 -20.76 -26.49 0.51
N SER A 165 -22.03 -26.35 0.18
CA SER A 165 -23.08 -25.99 1.17
C SER A 165 -23.19 -26.99 2.32
N VAL A 166 -22.80 -28.23 2.12
CA VAL A 166 -22.74 -29.29 3.15
C VAL A 166 -21.73 -29.01 4.26
N PHE A 167 -20.83 -28.08 4.06
CA PHE A 167 -19.82 -27.69 5.07
C PHE A 167 -20.43 -26.90 6.23
N GLY A 168 -21.59 -26.27 6.02
CA GLY A 168 -22.35 -25.58 7.08
C GLY A 168 -21.72 -24.34 7.68
N THR A 169 -20.63 -23.82 7.06
CA THR A 169 -19.94 -22.60 7.52
C THR A 169 -19.49 -21.73 6.35
N ALA A 170 -19.28 -20.45 6.65
CA ALA A 170 -18.78 -19.50 5.65
C ALA A 170 -17.33 -19.81 5.23
N PRO A 171 -16.95 -19.54 3.96
CA PRO A 171 -15.57 -19.70 3.51
C PRO A 171 -14.61 -18.87 4.35
N PRO A 172 -13.43 -19.42 4.72
CA PRO A 172 -12.43 -18.66 5.44
C PRO A 172 -11.90 -17.51 4.58
N LYS A 173 -11.43 -16.45 5.22
CA LYS A 173 -10.59 -15.45 4.57
C LYS A 173 -9.14 -15.91 4.61
N GLY A 174 -8.35 -15.53 3.61
CA GLY A 174 -6.93 -15.86 3.52
C GLY A 174 -6.16 -14.87 2.67
N ASN A 175 -4.84 -14.99 2.65
CA ASN A 175 -3.95 -14.17 1.82
C ASN A 175 -3.82 -14.81 0.41
N ASN A 176 -4.89 -14.72 -0.38
CA ASN A 176 -5.06 -15.50 -1.61
C ASN A 176 -5.25 -14.66 -2.88
N ALA A 177 -5.20 -13.33 -2.79
CA ALA A 177 -5.34 -12.46 -3.94
C ALA A 177 -4.12 -11.58 -4.17
N GLU A 178 -3.94 -11.19 -5.44
CA GLU A 178 -2.89 -10.28 -5.89
C GLU A 178 -3.46 -9.26 -6.88
N MET A 179 -2.92 -8.05 -6.84
CA MET A 179 -3.34 -6.96 -7.71
C MET A 179 -2.13 -6.21 -8.23
N LYS A 180 -2.23 -5.78 -9.48
CA LYS A 180 -1.27 -4.90 -10.13
C LYS A 180 -1.97 -3.59 -10.46
N THR A 181 -1.33 -2.46 -10.15
CA THR A 181 -1.80 -1.13 -10.52
C THR A 181 -0.70 -0.42 -11.30
N ASP A 182 -1.01 0.02 -12.52
CA ASP A 182 -0.17 0.90 -13.32
C ASP A 182 -0.81 2.29 -13.31
N GLY A 183 -0.02 3.34 -13.11
CA GLY A 183 -0.53 4.70 -13.08
C GLY A 183 0.51 5.75 -13.41
N PHE A 184 0.04 6.97 -13.65
CA PHE A 184 0.87 8.14 -13.82
C PHE A 184 0.30 9.34 -13.09
N GLU A 185 1.17 10.27 -12.73
CA GLU A 185 0.83 11.54 -12.09
C GLU A 185 1.64 12.65 -12.76
N LEU A 186 0.97 13.73 -13.18
CA LEU A 186 1.59 14.89 -13.80
C LEU A 186 1.16 16.13 -13.02
N THR A 187 2.10 16.98 -12.72
CA THR A 187 1.87 18.27 -12.09
C THR A 187 2.58 19.35 -12.89
N LEU A 188 1.87 20.39 -13.26
CA LEU A 188 2.41 21.59 -13.87
C LEU A 188 2.03 22.79 -13.02
N SER A 189 3.01 23.58 -12.64
CA SER A 189 2.75 24.80 -11.87
C SER A 189 3.48 25.99 -12.47
N TRP A 190 2.78 27.10 -12.52
CA TRP A 190 3.31 28.40 -12.89
C TRP A 190 3.19 29.35 -11.72
N ARG A 191 4.27 30.05 -11.41
CA ARG A 191 4.27 31.10 -10.38
C ARG A 191 5.01 32.31 -10.94
N ASP A 192 4.47 33.48 -10.70
CA ASP A 192 5.12 34.72 -11.10
C ASP A 192 4.85 35.84 -10.08
N GLU A 193 5.73 36.83 -10.09
CA GLU A 193 5.64 38.01 -9.26
C GLU A 193 5.95 39.26 -10.10
N PHE A 194 5.09 40.25 -10.01
CA PHE A 194 5.25 41.54 -10.67
C PHE A 194 4.70 42.69 -9.78
N LYS A 195 5.01 43.92 -10.13
CA LYS A 195 4.47 45.07 -9.43
C LYS A 195 3.15 45.50 -10.07
N LEU A 196 2.07 45.46 -9.30
CA LEU A 196 0.77 45.97 -9.69
C LEU A 196 0.48 47.25 -8.89
N PHE A 197 0.30 48.38 -9.56
CA PHE A 197 0.12 49.69 -8.92
C PHE A 197 1.20 50.05 -7.91
N GLY A 198 2.44 49.68 -8.19
CA GLY A 198 3.59 49.97 -7.30
C GLY A 198 3.74 48.99 -6.12
N LYS A 199 2.81 48.08 -5.89
CA LYS A 199 2.86 47.04 -4.84
C LYS A 199 3.24 45.67 -5.44
N PRO A 200 3.98 44.82 -4.71
CA PRO A 200 4.29 43.48 -5.15
C PRO A 200 3.00 42.67 -5.23
N PHE A 201 2.82 42.00 -6.34
CA PHE A 201 1.71 41.06 -6.57
C PHE A 201 2.30 39.71 -7.03
N SER A 202 1.96 38.66 -6.34
CA SER A 202 2.37 37.29 -6.70
C SER A 202 1.14 36.42 -6.95
N TYR A 203 1.26 35.53 -7.92
CA TYR A 203 0.23 34.53 -8.20
C TYR A 203 0.85 33.19 -8.53
N SER A 204 0.09 32.12 -8.32
CA SER A 204 0.44 30.79 -8.76
C SER A 204 -0.77 30.05 -9.32
N VAL A 205 -0.53 29.28 -10.36
CA VAL A 205 -1.53 28.39 -10.98
C VAL A 205 -0.93 27.00 -11.02
N LYS A 206 -1.69 25.99 -10.58
CA LYS A 206 -1.27 24.59 -10.57
C LYS A 206 -2.33 23.73 -11.23
N GLY A 207 -1.93 22.94 -12.22
CA GLY A 207 -2.70 21.90 -12.85
C GLY A 207 -2.14 20.53 -12.47
N MET A 208 -3.03 19.57 -12.26
CA MET A 208 -2.66 18.18 -11.97
C MET A 208 -3.50 17.24 -12.84
N LEU A 209 -2.86 16.22 -13.38
CA LEU A 209 -3.50 15.15 -14.14
C LEU A 209 -2.95 13.82 -13.66
N TRP A 210 -3.81 12.89 -13.36
CA TRP A 210 -3.44 11.55 -12.95
C TRP A 210 -4.47 10.53 -13.42
N ASP A 211 -3.99 9.32 -13.68
CA ASP A 211 -4.85 8.17 -13.95
C ASP A 211 -4.16 6.89 -13.49
N SER A 212 -4.96 5.88 -13.16
CA SER A 212 -4.45 4.58 -12.77
C SER A 212 -5.40 3.44 -13.15
N LYS A 213 -4.82 2.31 -13.52
CA LYS A 213 -5.54 1.09 -13.85
C LYS A 213 -5.09 -0.04 -12.93
N SER A 214 -6.03 -0.60 -12.19
CA SER A 214 -5.80 -1.77 -11.34
C SER A 214 -6.38 -3.03 -11.98
N VAL A 215 -5.61 -4.12 -11.92
CA VAL A 215 -5.99 -5.42 -12.43
C VAL A 215 -5.67 -6.47 -11.37
N ILE A 216 -6.66 -7.30 -11.04
CA ILE A 216 -6.45 -8.47 -10.18
C ILE A 216 -5.68 -9.51 -10.99
N THR A 217 -4.50 -9.90 -10.53
CA THR A 217 -3.61 -10.84 -11.22
C THR A 217 -3.75 -12.27 -10.70
N ARG A 218 -4.19 -12.41 -9.43
CA ARG A 218 -4.51 -13.69 -8.82
C ARG A 218 -5.71 -13.56 -7.90
N TYR A 219 -6.59 -14.52 -7.96
CA TYR A 219 -7.73 -14.64 -7.06
C TYR A 219 -8.14 -16.12 -6.97
N ALA A 220 -8.51 -16.57 -5.78
CA ALA A 220 -9.00 -17.94 -5.59
C ALA A 220 -10.43 -18.07 -6.13
N ASN A 221 -10.57 -18.56 -7.34
CA ASN A 221 -11.85 -18.73 -8.05
C ASN A 221 -11.81 -19.96 -8.98
N ASP A 222 -11.20 -21.05 -8.55
CA ASP A 222 -11.04 -22.26 -9.37
C ASP A 222 -12.40 -22.90 -9.69
N THR A 223 -13.40 -22.72 -8.84
CA THR A 223 -14.79 -23.18 -9.07
C THR A 223 -15.61 -22.24 -9.96
N GLY A 224 -15.10 -21.05 -10.32
CA GLY A 224 -15.83 -20.05 -11.10
C GLY A 224 -17.06 -19.46 -10.38
N SER A 225 -17.19 -19.68 -9.08
CA SER A 225 -18.33 -19.24 -8.24
C SER A 225 -18.37 -17.73 -8.03
N LEU A 226 -17.24 -17.06 -8.18
CA LEU A 226 -17.10 -15.61 -8.16
C LEU A 226 -17.10 -15.14 -9.61
N GLY A 227 -18.12 -14.43 -10.02
CA GLY A 227 -18.28 -14.00 -11.41
C GLY A 227 -17.03 -13.34 -11.99
N THR A 228 -16.93 -13.35 -13.33
CA THR A 228 -15.79 -12.74 -14.03
C THR A 228 -15.74 -11.24 -13.68
N LEU A 229 -14.78 -10.85 -12.89
CA LEU A 229 -14.47 -9.43 -12.68
C LEU A 229 -13.94 -8.88 -14.01
N LYS A 230 -14.72 -8.03 -14.63
CA LYS A 230 -14.33 -7.29 -15.84
C LYS A 230 -13.42 -6.11 -15.46
#